data_de27248cb71d1f52bd23aadc2960b91c
#
_entry.id   de27248cb71d1f52bd23aadc2960b91c
#
_cell.length_a   1.000
_cell.length_b   1.000
_cell.length_c   1.000
_cell.angle_alpha   90.00
_cell.angle_beta   90.00
_cell.angle_gamma   90.00
#
_symmetry.space_group_name_H-M   'P 1'
#
loop_
_entity.id
_entity.type
_entity.pdbx_description
1 polymer ?
#
loop_
_entity_poly.entity_id
_entity_poly.type
_entity_poly.pdbx_seq_one_letter_code
_entity_poly.pdbx_strand_id
1 'polypeptide(L)'
;AGRAVYREANLYRAMEQLSHKNYKQVVKSVETSKEWPENLGVGKPYDNMIDNRLEDYLEAKAAAGQGDSRKTSALLAAVADYTISRSHFESGNLLSALALRESGKVQEADHMVAAWSTDFPENRVVQWCTAIYRGEKEKAVGMLQSRNDQTNTTPWEASFRDSNFDLIVRLFST
;
A
#
# COMPACT_ATOMS: atom_id res chain seq x y z
N ALA A 1 14.60 -12.42 5.24
CA ALA A 1 13.56 -12.85 6.19
C ALA A 1 13.46 -11.90 7.38
N GLY A 2 14.56 -11.63 8.09
CA GLY A 2 14.54 -10.78 9.28
C GLY A 2 14.08 -9.35 9.02
N ARG A 3 14.53 -8.75 7.90
CA ARG A 3 14.14 -7.38 7.51
C ARG A 3 12.64 -7.29 7.22
N ALA A 4 12.07 -8.25 6.53
CA ALA A 4 10.65 -8.26 6.19
C ALA A 4 9.78 -8.33 7.45
N VAL A 5 10.10 -9.19 8.39
CA VAL A 5 9.37 -9.33 9.67
C VAL A 5 9.47 -8.05 10.50
N TYR A 6 10.64 -7.45 10.56
CA TYR A 6 10.89 -6.20 11.27
C TYR A 6 10.05 -5.04 10.68
N ARG A 7 10.09 -4.89 9.36
CA ARG A 7 9.30 -3.89 8.65
C ARG A 7 7.81 -4.09 8.89
N GLU A 8 7.34 -5.30 8.72
CA GLU A 8 5.93 -5.67 8.86
C GLU A 8 5.41 -5.33 10.25
N ALA A 9 6.13 -5.71 11.30
CA ALA A 9 5.75 -5.42 12.69
C ALA A 9 5.60 -3.90 12.93
N ASN A 10 6.53 -3.09 12.42
CA ASN A 10 6.47 -1.65 12.57
C ASN A 10 5.34 -1.02 11.78
N LEU A 11 5.03 -1.55 10.59
CA LEU A 11 3.91 -1.05 9.78
C LEU A 11 2.55 -1.41 10.40
N TYR A 12 2.38 -2.60 10.97
CA TYR A 12 1.17 -2.95 11.72
C TYR A 12 0.99 -2.02 12.92
N ARG A 13 2.07 -1.71 13.62
CA ARG A 13 2.05 -0.74 14.73
C ARG A 13 1.63 0.64 14.24
N ALA A 14 2.19 1.10 13.13
CA ALA A 14 1.82 2.40 12.53
C ALA A 14 0.34 2.45 12.16
N MET A 15 -0.20 1.39 11.59
CA MET A 15 -1.64 1.31 11.24
C MET A 15 -2.53 1.41 12.47
N GLU A 16 -2.18 0.72 13.54
CA GLU A 16 -2.92 0.80 14.82
C GLU A 16 -2.85 2.22 15.39
N GLN A 17 -1.67 2.81 15.42
CA GLN A 17 -1.47 4.18 15.89
C GLN A 17 -2.27 5.18 15.05
N LEU A 18 -2.34 4.99 13.74
CA LEU A 18 -3.13 5.84 12.84
C LEU A 18 -4.62 5.75 13.18
N SER A 19 -5.13 4.55 13.44
CA SER A 19 -6.53 4.35 13.83
C SER A 19 -6.90 5.05 15.14
N HIS A 20 -5.94 5.24 16.03
CA HIS A 20 -6.09 5.99 17.28
C HIS A 20 -5.70 7.47 17.17
N LYS A 21 -5.39 7.94 15.96
CA LYS A 21 -4.97 9.33 15.69
C LYS A 21 -3.69 9.73 16.43
N ASN A 22 -2.84 8.78 16.74
CA ASN A 22 -1.54 9.00 17.38
C ASN A 22 -0.48 9.33 16.31
N TYR A 23 -0.61 10.49 15.67
CA TYR A 23 0.13 10.83 14.46
C TYR A 23 1.65 10.88 14.63
N LYS A 24 2.13 11.40 15.75
CA LYS A 24 3.57 11.41 16.05
C LYS A 24 4.15 10.00 16.13
N GLN A 25 3.39 9.09 16.73
CA GLN A 25 3.80 7.69 16.84
C GLN A 25 3.79 6.99 15.49
N VAL A 26 2.83 7.32 14.62
CA VAL A 26 2.79 6.81 13.24
C VAL A 26 4.09 7.15 12.52
N VAL A 27 4.48 8.42 12.55
CA VAL A 27 5.72 8.88 11.89
C VAL A 27 6.93 8.12 12.42
N LYS A 28 7.02 7.97 13.74
CA LYS A 28 8.12 7.25 14.38
C LYS A 28 8.17 5.77 13.97
N SER A 29 7.04 5.10 13.95
CA SER A 29 6.95 3.69 13.54
C SER A 29 7.30 3.51 12.07
N VAL A 30 6.85 4.42 11.20
CA VAL A 30 7.20 4.42 9.78
C VAL A 30 8.69 4.63 9.58
N GLU A 31 9.30 5.59 10.28
CA GLU A 31 10.75 5.81 10.22
C GLU A 31 11.51 4.55 10.64
N THR A 32 11.08 3.92 11.74
CA THR A 32 11.67 2.67 12.22
C THR A 32 11.54 1.56 11.20
N SER A 33 10.38 1.45 10.51
CA SER A 33 10.18 0.43 9.47
C SER A 33 11.13 0.57 8.28
N LYS A 34 11.61 1.78 8.01
CA LYS A 34 12.54 2.07 6.91
C LYS A 34 13.99 1.75 7.25
N GLU A 35 14.31 1.48 8.51
CA GLU A 35 15.67 1.18 8.94
C GLU A 35 16.14 -0.17 8.38
N TRP A 36 17.44 -0.26 8.13
CA TRP A 36 18.12 -1.47 7.71
C TRP A 36 19.13 -1.86 8.77
N PRO A 37 18.70 -2.53 9.87
CA PRO A 37 19.61 -2.88 10.95
C PRO A 37 20.70 -3.84 10.46
N GLU A 38 21.96 -3.50 10.73
CA GLU A 38 23.12 -4.29 10.32
C GLU A 38 23.06 -5.72 10.85
N ASN A 39 22.50 -5.90 12.04
CA ASN A 39 22.40 -7.21 12.68
C ASN A 39 21.42 -8.17 12.00
N LEU A 40 20.65 -7.73 11.00
CA LEU A 40 19.76 -8.61 10.25
C LEU A 40 20.46 -9.34 9.09
N GLY A 41 21.73 -9.04 8.83
CA GLY A 41 22.55 -9.76 7.86
C GLY A 41 22.14 -9.55 6.41
N VAL A 42 21.41 -8.48 6.09
CA VAL A 42 20.98 -8.14 4.73
C VAL A 42 21.57 -6.83 4.29
N GLY A 43 22.08 -6.79 3.06
CA GLY A 43 22.58 -5.55 2.45
C GLY A 43 21.40 -4.64 2.08
N LYS A 44 21.58 -3.34 2.27
CA LYS A 44 20.60 -2.33 1.85
C LYS A 44 20.68 -2.14 0.32
N PRO A 45 19.57 -2.31 -0.43
CA PRO A 45 19.55 -1.98 -1.85
C PRO A 45 19.68 -0.47 -2.07
N TYR A 46 19.87 -0.06 -3.32
CA TYR A 46 19.85 1.36 -3.67
C TYR A 46 18.47 1.96 -3.36
N ASP A 47 18.44 3.21 -2.89
CA ASP A 47 17.21 3.86 -2.43
C ASP A 47 16.08 3.87 -3.48
N ASN A 48 16.43 4.03 -4.76
CA ASN A 48 15.45 4.02 -5.85
C ASN A 48 14.85 2.62 -6.14
N MET A 49 15.40 1.57 -5.55
CA MET A 49 14.90 0.20 -5.68
C MET A 49 13.99 -0.21 -4.52
N ILE A 50 13.89 0.63 -3.48
CA ILE A 50 13.08 0.35 -2.32
C ILE A 50 11.67 0.88 -2.54
N ASP A 51 10.66 0.01 -2.39
CA ASP A 51 9.26 0.41 -2.45
C ASP A 51 8.81 0.88 -1.06
N ASN A 52 8.69 2.19 -0.91
CA ASN A 52 8.21 2.84 0.31
C ASN A 52 6.79 3.41 0.16
N ARG A 53 6.03 2.95 -0.82
CA ARG A 53 4.67 3.50 -1.05
C ARG A 53 3.78 3.37 0.18
N LEU A 54 3.80 2.23 0.85
CA LEU A 54 2.99 2.02 2.05
C LEU A 54 3.46 2.91 3.20
N GLU A 55 4.75 2.97 3.44
CA GLU A 55 5.35 3.83 4.45
C GLU A 55 4.98 5.29 4.23
N ASP A 56 5.19 5.78 3.01
CA ASP A 56 4.92 7.17 2.66
C ASP A 56 3.42 7.49 2.70
N TYR A 57 2.57 6.54 2.32
CA TYR A 57 1.12 6.72 2.40
C TYR A 57 0.63 6.85 3.85
N LEU A 58 1.12 6.00 4.75
CA LEU A 58 0.81 6.08 6.18
C LEU A 58 1.30 7.39 6.79
N GLU A 59 2.52 7.81 6.44
CA GLU A 59 3.07 9.08 6.91
C GLU A 59 2.29 10.27 6.37
N ALA A 60 1.82 10.19 5.11
CA ALA A 60 0.95 11.23 4.52
C ALA A 60 -0.36 11.36 5.31
N LYS A 61 -0.97 10.25 5.70
CA LYS A 61 -2.19 10.26 6.53
C LYS A 61 -1.93 10.92 7.89
N ALA A 62 -0.80 10.63 8.51
CA ALA A 62 -0.42 11.25 9.77
C ALA A 62 -0.16 12.76 9.61
N ALA A 63 0.53 13.16 8.55
CA ALA A 63 0.79 14.57 8.24
C ALA A 63 -0.52 15.33 8.02
N ALA A 64 -1.47 14.74 7.29
CA ALA A 64 -2.79 15.32 7.07
C ALA A 64 -3.54 15.50 8.39
N GLY A 65 -3.47 14.50 9.28
CA GLY A 65 -4.06 14.59 10.61
C GLY A 65 -3.45 15.69 11.48
N GLN A 66 -2.17 16.02 11.26
CA GLN A 66 -1.46 17.11 11.96
C GLN A 66 -1.66 18.47 11.29
N GLY A 67 -2.37 18.53 10.16
CA GLY A 67 -2.59 19.77 9.43
C GLY A 67 -1.39 20.22 8.59
N ASP A 68 -0.41 19.37 8.35
CA ASP A 68 0.77 19.67 7.53
C ASP A 68 0.49 19.35 6.07
N SER A 69 -0.14 20.27 5.37
CA SER A 69 -0.56 20.08 3.97
C SER A 69 0.62 19.97 3.00
N ARG A 70 1.72 20.67 3.28
CA ARG A 70 2.92 20.62 2.43
C ARG A 70 3.56 19.23 2.47
N LYS A 71 3.75 18.69 3.68
CA LYS A 71 4.31 17.35 3.86
C LYS A 71 3.39 16.29 3.28
N THR A 72 2.09 16.41 3.48
CA THR A 72 1.07 15.52 2.91
C THR A 72 1.19 15.48 1.39
N SER A 73 1.21 16.64 0.74
CA SER A 73 1.30 16.72 -0.73
C SER A 73 2.60 16.11 -1.26
N ALA A 74 3.72 16.36 -0.61
CA ALA A 74 5.01 15.82 -1.01
C ALA A 74 5.05 14.29 -0.91
N LEU A 75 4.52 13.73 0.17
CA LEU A 75 4.47 12.28 0.36
C LEU A 75 3.53 11.59 -0.63
N LEU A 76 2.34 12.17 -0.87
CA LEU A 76 1.41 11.63 -1.85
C LEU A 76 2.01 11.67 -3.26
N ALA A 77 2.73 12.72 -3.61
CA ALA A 77 3.44 12.80 -4.89
C ALA A 77 4.49 11.70 -5.02
N ALA A 78 5.26 11.43 -3.98
CA ALA A 78 6.26 10.37 -3.97
C ALA A 78 5.62 8.98 -4.19
N VAL A 79 4.47 8.72 -3.54
CA VAL A 79 3.71 7.47 -3.71
C VAL A 79 3.26 7.30 -5.17
N ALA A 80 2.69 8.34 -5.77
CA ALA A 80 2.22 8.31 -7.16
C ALA A 80 3.38 8.14 -8.14
N ASP A 81 4.48 8.87 -7.95
CA ASP A 81 5.62 8.86 -8.87
C ASP A 81 6.30 7.49 -8.92
N TYR A 82 6.34 6.76 -7.82
CA TYR A 82 6.90 5.41 -7.81
C TYR A 82 6.20 4.50 -8.83
N THR A 83 4.89 4.52 -8.88
CA THR A 83 4.10 3.68 -9.81
C THR A 83 4.20 4.15 -11.25
N ILE A 84 4.17 5.47 -11.48
CA ILE A 84 4.25 6.06 -12.83
C ILE A 84 5.53 5.65 -13.56
N SER A 85 6.63 5.51 -12.81
CA SER A 85 7.92 5.12 -13.39
C SER A 85 8.08 3.62 -13.64
N ARG A 86 7.06 2.81 -13.35
CA ARG A 86 7.11 1.34 -13.44
C ARG A 86 5.93 0.79 -14.23
N SER A 87 6.14 -0.36 -14.89
CA SER A 87 5.16 -0.91 -15.83
C SER A 87 4.38 -2.14 -15.33
N HIS A 88 4.79 -2.75 -14.20
CA HIS A 88 4.13 -3.93 -13.68
C HIS A 88 3.14 -3.58 -12.57
N PHE A 89 2.17 -4.47 -12.34
CA PHE A 89 1.17 -4.29 -11.30
C PHE A 89 1.59 -4.96 -9.99
N GLU A 90 1.44 -4.21 -8.90
CA GLU A 90 1.52 -4.69 -7.52
C GLU A 90 0.42 -4.00 -6.70
N SER A 91 0.05 -4.56 -5.56
CA SER A 91 -0.99 -3.97 -4.69
C SER A 91 -0.68 -2.55 -4.24
N GLY A 92 0.59 -2.19 -4.14
CA GLY A 92 1.01 -0.81 -3.86
C GLY A 92 0.52 0.21 -4.89
N ASN A 93 0.19 -0.23 -6.11
CA ASN A 93 -0.39 0.64 -7.13
C ASN A 93 -1.74 1.23 -6.68
N LEU A 94 -2.48 0.53 -5.82
CA LEU A 94 -3.69 1.07 -5.20
C LEU A 94 -3.40 2.35 -4.43
N LEU A 95 -2.31 2.36 -3.67
CA LEU A 95 -1.91 3.54 -2.89
C LEU A 95 -1.59 4.72 -3.78
N SER A 96 -0.99 4.47 -4.95
CA SER A 96 -0.69 5.50 -5.94
C SER A 96 -1.96 6.08 -6.56
N ALA A 97 -2.95 5.24 -6.88
CA ALA A 97 -4.24 5.72 -7.38
C ALA A 97 -4.96 6.57 -6.31
N LEU A 98 -4.95 6.12 -5.06
CA LEU A 98 -5.53 6.89 -3.95
C LEU A 98 -4.77 8.20 -3.72
N ALA A 99 -3.44 8.18 -3.81
CA ALA A 99 -2.61 9.38 -3.67
C ALA A 99 -2.92 10.42 -4.76
N LEU A 100 -3.08 9.99 -6.00
CA LEU A 100 -3.49 10.86 -7.10
C LEU A 100 -4.86 11.47 -6.83
N ARG A 101 -5.83 10.66 -6.42
CA ARG A 101 -7.19 11.14 -6.13
C ARG A 101 -7.20 12.14 -4.98
N GLU A 102 -6.51 11.84 -3.90
CA GLU A 102 -6.39 12.72 -2.74
C GLU A 102 -5.66 14.02 -3.04
N SER A 103 -4.79 14.01 -4.06
CA SER A 103 -4.09 15.20 -4.57
C SER A 103 -4.93 16.01 -5.57
N GLY A 104 -6.19 15.64 -5.80
CA GLY A 104 -7.09 16.31 -6.74
C GLY A 104 -6.94 15.85 -8.20
N LYS A 105 -6.10 14.86 -8.48
CA LYS A 105 -5.86 14.30 -9.82
C LYS A 105 -6.79 13.11 -10.09
N VAL A 106 -8.10 13.34 -9.96
CA VAL A 106 -9.12 12.30 -10.02
C VAL A 106 -9.13 11.58 -11.36
N GLN A 107 -9.04 12.33 -12.47
CA GLN A 107 -9.06 11.74 -13.81
C GLN A 107 -7.86 10.82 -14.06
N GLU A 108 -6.67 11.24 -13.61
CA GLU A 108 -5.46 10.41 -13.71
C GLU A 108 -5.60 9.14 -12.89
N ALA A 109 -6.14 9.24 -11.67
CA ALA A 109 -6.38 8.10 -10.80
C ALA A 109 -7.37 7.10 -11.42
N ASP A 110 -8.51 7.60 -11.92
CA ASP A 110 -9.53 6.77 -12.56
C ASP A 110 -8.97 6.08 -13.80
N HIS A 111 -8.19 6.79 -14.59
CA HIS A 111 -7.54 6.26 -15.80
C HIS A 111 -6.55 5.14 -15.44
N MET A 112 -5.75 5.34 -14.41
CA MET A 112 -4.80 4.34 -13.91
C MET A 112 -5.51 3.04 -13.52
N VAL A 113 -6.57 3.13 -12.73
CA VAL A 113 -7.35 1.96 -12.27
C VAL A 113 -8.03 1.26 -13.45
N ALA A 114 -8.62 2.01 -14.38
CA ALA A 114 -9.23 1.45 -15.58
C ALA A 114 -8.21 0.67 -16.45
N ALA A 115 -7.00 1.19 -16.57
CA ALA A 115 -5.93 0.52 -17.31
C ALA A 115 -5.57 -0.83 -16.69
N TRP A 116 -5.45 -0.92 -15.36
CA TRP A 116 -5.19 -2.21 -14.70
C TRP A 116 -6.28 -3.23 -14.97
N SER A 117 -7.53 -2.79 -14.89
CA SER A 117 -8.68 -3.67 -15.12
C SER A 117 -8.72 -4.20 -16.54
N THR A 118 -8.25 -3.41 -17.50
CA THR A 118 -8.15 -3.80 -18.91
C THR A 118 -6.96 -4.74 -19.15
N ASP A 119 -5.80 -4.41 -18.57
CA ASP A 119 -4.56 -5.17 -18.80
C ASP A 119 -4.53 -6.51 -18.05
N PHE A 120 -5.16 -6.56 -16.87
CA PHE A 120 -5.14 -7.72 -15.99
C PHE A 120 -6.55 -8.12 -15.51
N PRO A 121 -7.48 -8.45 -16.44
CA PRO A 121 -8.91 -8.64 -16.10
C PRO A 121 -9.18 -9.81 -15.16
N GLU A 122 -8.31 -10.81 -15.14
CA GLU A 122 -8.48 -12.03 -14.33
C GLU A 122 -7.62 -12.03 -13.06
N ASN A 123 -6.81 -11.00 -12.85
CA ASN A 123 -5.96 -10.90 -11.67
C ASN A 123 -6.81 -10.49 -10.45
N ARG A 124 -6.88 -11.36 -9.46
CA ARG A 124 -7.71 -11.12 -8.25
C ARG A 124 -7.20 -9.97 -7.40
N VAL A 125 -5.88 -9.74 -7.35
CA VAL A 125 -5.33 -8.59 -6.64
C VAL A 125 -5.77 -7.29 -7.30
N VAL A 126 -5.73 -7.23 -8.63
CA VAL A 126 -6.23 -6.06 -9.39
C VAL A 126 -7.71 -5.83 -9.10
N GLN A 127 -8.53 -6.89 -9.13
CA GLN A 127 -9.97 -6.80 -8.86
C GLN A 127 -10.24 -6.31 -7.44
N TRP A 128 -9.51 -6.80 -6.46
CA TRP A 128 -9.62 -6.36 -5.08
C TRP A 128 -9.23 -4.88 -4.93
N CYS A 129 -8.10 -4.49 -5.49
CA CYS A 129 -7.64 -3.09 -5.47
C CYS A 129 -8.65 -2.16 -6.13
N THR A 130 -9.23 -2.58 -7.26
CA THR A 130 -10.26 -1.83 -7.97
C THR A 130 -11.52 -1.67 -7.10
N ALA A 131 -11.94 -2.74 -6.42
CA ALA A 131 -13.09 -2.69 -5.51
C ALA A 131 -12.84 -1.70 -4.35
N ILE A 132 -11.66 -1.74 -3.73
CA ILE A 132 -11.30 -0.78 -2.67
C ILE A 132 -11.32 0.65 -3.20
N TYR A 133 -10.69 0.89 -4.35
CA TYR A 133 -10.65 2.22 -4.98
C TYR A 133 -12.05 2.78 -5.24
N ARG A 134 -12.98 1.93 -5.67
CA ARG A 134 -14.37 2.30 -5.96
C ARG A 134 -15.28 2.34 -4.74
N GLY A 135 -14.78 2.01 -3.55
CA GLY A 135 -15.57 1.98 -2.33
C GLY A 135 -16.51 0.78 -2.21
N GLU A 136 -16.29 -0.26 -3.00
CA GLU A 136 -17.07 -1.49 -2.99
C GLU A 136 -16.56 -2.45 -1.89
N LYS A 137 -16.72 -2.05 -0.63
CA LYS A 137 -16.15 -2.76 0.53
C LYS A 137 -16.68 -4.18 0.67
N GLU A 138 -17.97 -4.40 0.48
CA GLU A 138 -18.57 -5.73 0.60
C GLU A 138 -18.02 -6.70 -0.43
N LYS A 139 -17.85 -6.22 -1.66
CA LYS A 139 -17.22 -6.99 -2.73
C LYS A 139 -15.79 -7.38 -2.39
N ALA A 140 -15.00 -6.43 -1.88
CA ALA A 140 -13.62 -6.67 -1.47
C ALA A 140 -13.55 -7.71 -0.34
N VAL A 141 -14.41 -7.62 0.67
CA VAL A 141 -14.49 -8.61 1.76
C VAL A 141 -14.84 -9.99 1.22
N GLY A 142 -15.83 -10.09 0.36
CA GLY A 142 -16.26 -11.35 -0.25
C GLY A 142 -15.14 -12.00 -1.06
N MET A 143 -14.34 -11.20 -1.77
CA MET A 143 -13.18 -11.70 -2.52
C MET A 143 -12.13 -12.31 -1.59
N LEU A 144 -11.86 -11.70 -0.44
CA LEU A 144 -10.89 -12.23 0.53
C LEU A 144 -11.36 -13.54 1.17
N GLN A 145 -12.66 -13.69 1.39
CA GLN A 145 -13.24 -14.95 1.84
C GLN A 145 -12.97 -16.06 0.84
N SER A 146 -13.14 -15.77 -0.46
CA SER A 146 -12.81 -16.68 -1.55
C SER A 146 -11.32 -17.06 -1.58
N ARG A 147 -10.42 -16.13 -1.27
CA ARG A 147 -8.97 -16.39 -1.16
C ARG A 147 -8.67 -17.39 -0.04
N ASN A 148 -9.36 -17.26 1.08
CA ASN A 148 -9.17 -18.11 2.25
C ASN A 148 -9.78 -19.51 2.08
N ASP A 149 -10.63 -19.71 1.07
CA ASP A 149 -11.15 -21.01 0.71
C ASP A 149 -10.05 -21.79 -0.03
N GLN A 150 -9.50 -22.80 0.63
CA GLN A 150 -8.34 -23.56 0.14
C GLN A 150 -8.61 -24.39 -1.12
N THR A 151 -9.86 -24.50 -1.55
CA THR A 151 -10.21 -25.32 -2.73
C THR A 151 -9.87 -24.63 -4.05
N ASN A 152 -9.56 -23.32 -4.06
CA ASN A 152 -9.27 -22.58 -5.27
C ASN A 152 -8.26 -21.46 -5.05
N THR A 153 -6.98 -21.80 -4.88
CA THR A 153 -5.89 -20.85 -4.65
C THR A 153 -5.33 -20.23 -5.93
N THR A 154 -5.52 -20.87 -7.07
CA THR A 154 -4.93 -20.46 -8.36
C THR A 154 -5.23 -19.01 -8.76
N PRO A 155 -6.47 -18.49 -8.62
CA PRO A 155 -6.76 -17.10 -8.98
C PRO A 155 -6.04 -16.07 -8.12
N TRP A 156 -5.54 -16.46 -6.96
CA TRP A 156 -4.84 -15.58 -6.02
C TRP A 156 -3.32 -15.76 -6.02
N GLU A 157 -2.78 -16.51 -6.96
CA GLU A 157 -1.35 -16.81 -7.01
C GLU A 157 -0.48 -15.55 -6.95
N ALA A 158 -0.89 -14.50 -7.67
CA ALA A 158 -0.16 -13.22 -7.66
C ALA A 158 -0.08 -12.59 -6.25
N SER A 159 -1.09 -12.83 -5.38
CA SER A 159 -1.09 -12.26 -4.03
C SER A 159 0.00 -12.84 -3.14
N PHE A 160 0.41 -14.09 -3.37
CA PHE A 160 1.45 -14.72 -2.57
C PHE A 160 2.86 -14.25 -2.92
N ARG A 161 3.00 -13.60 -4.08
CA ARG A 161 4.26 -13.00 -4.53
C ARG A 161 4.37 -11.52 -4.19
N ASP A 162 3.27 -10.90 -3.77
CA ASP A 162 3.18 -9.49 -3.45
C ASP A 162 3.35 -9.30 -1.94
N SER A 163 4.55 -8.92 -1.54
CA SER A 163 4.92 -8.81 -0.12
C SER A 163 4.13 -7.72 0.64
N ASN A 164 3.49 -6.79 -0.05
CA ASN A 164 2.72 -5.72 0.57
C ASN A 164 1.22 -6.01 0.61
N PHE A 165 0.75 -7.04 -0.08
CA PHE A 165 -0.69 -7.25 -0.22
C PHE A 165 -1.40 -7.43 1.13
N ASP A 166 -0.89 -8.30 1.99
CA ASP A 166 -1.52 -8.55 3.30
C ASP A 166 -1.49 -7.31 4.21
N LEU A 167 -0.44 -6.51 4.12
CA LEU A 167 -0.34 -5.23 4.82
C LEU A 167 -1.40 -4.24 4.32
N ILE A 168 -1.57 -4.15 3.01
CA ILE A 168 -2.55 -3.25 2.38
C ILE A 168 -3.97 -3.72 2.69
N VAL A 169 -4.22 -5.03 2.67
CA VAL A 169 -5.50 -5.61 3.11
C VAL A 169 -5.80 -5.17 4.54
N ARG A 170 -4.84 -5.26 5.44
CA ARG A 170 -5.02 -4.84 6.83
C ARG A 170 -5.37 -3.36 6.94
N LEU A 171 -4.70 -2.51 6.17
CA LEU A 171 -4.95 -1.07 6.18
C LEU A 171 -6.40 -0.73 5.81
N PHE A 172 -6.97 -1.43 4.84
CA PHE A 172 -8.32 -1.16 4.34
C PHE A 172 -9.41 -2.05 4.98
N SER A 173 -9.07 -2.86 5.95
CA SER A 173 -10.02 -3.76 6.65
C SER A 173 -10.54 -3.18 7.97
N THR A 174 -10.12 -2.00 8.34
CA THR A 174 -10.55 -1.33 9.58
C THR A 174 -11.66 -0.33 9.35
#